data_3c15c386bdff4cadc5287548893da3ae
#
_entry.id   3c15c386bdff4cadc5287548893da3ae
#
_cell.length_a   1.000
_cell.length_b   1.000
_cell.length_c   1.000
_cell.angle_alpha   90.00
_cell.angle_beta   90.00
_cell.angle_gamma   90.00
#
_symmetry.space_group_name_H-M   'P 1'
#
loop_
_entity.id
_entity.type
_entity.pdbx_description
1 polymer ?
#
loop_
_entity_poly.entity_id
_entity_poly.type
_entity_poly.pdbx_seq_one_letter_code
_entity_poly.pdbx_strand_id
1 'polypeptide(L)'
;MIVCIGDSHSSVFSEEEKIVGLWPKKEYKLLSRFKPIRIGPSTAYNLYKKVNLLDDVLNKTLYFSKDYALFCFGEVDIRAHLIKQSKLQNKDVGLLTKECVVRYVQAIKLVKPKRKIQKAIFGPIASWSLDKPYDGPSYGTNLERNFVTKVFNQELEILCEENDIKFISIFESLLNKDGTTNSIYLDDMGAGIHLNQKA
;
A
#
# COMPACT_ATOMS: atom_id res chain seq x y z
N MET A 1 15.91 -0.55 -11.68
CA MET A 1 15.63 -0.95 -10.27
C MET A 1 14.31 -0.35 -9.83
N ILE A 2 13.59 -1.02 -8.94
CA ILE A 2 12.31 -0.55 -8.38
C ILE A 2 12.47 -0.42 -6.86
N VAL A 3 12.32 0.79 -6.32
CA VAL A 3 12.31 1.03 -4.87
C VAL A 3 10.86 1.02 -4.39
N CYS A 4 10.48 0.01 -3.61
CA CYS A 4 9.13 -0.19 -3.10
C CYS A 4 9.03 0.44 -1.70
N ILE A 5 8.39 1.59 -1.59
CA ILE A 5 8.29 2.34 -0.33
C ILE A 5 6.88 2.19 0.25
N GLY A 6 6.77 1.73 1.49
CA GLY A 6 5.47 1.53 2.10
C GLY A 6 5.51 1.34 3.61
N ASP A 7 4.40 0.88 4.13
CA ASP A 7 4.27 0.27 5.44
C ASP A 7 4.78 -1.19 5.42
N SER A 8 4.28 -2.05 6.29
CA SER A 8 4.69 -3.46 6.33
C SER A 8 4.31 -4.25 5.07
N HIS A 9 3.32 -3.81 4.30
CA HIS A 9 2.89 -4.47 3.07
C HIS A 9 3.92 -4.39 1.93
N SER A 10 4.82 -3.39 1.96
CA SER A 10 5.95 -3.33 1.01
C SER A 10 6.91 -4.52 1.12
N SER A 11 6.81 -5.29 2.20
CA SER A 11 7.68 -6.45 2.46
C SER A 11 7.47 -7.61 1.48
N VAL A 12 6.33 -7.69 0.80
CA VAL A 12 6.09 -8.71 -0.25
C VAL A 12 7.17 -8.65 -1.34
N PHE A 13 7.71 -7.47 -1.60
CA PHE A 13 8.78 -7.26 -2.58
C PHE A 13 10.18 -7.65 -2.07
N SER A 14 10.31 -8.23 -0.88
CA SER A 14 11.59 -8.72 -0.34
C SER A 14 12.03 -10.07 -0.93
N GLU A 15 11.13 -10.77 -1.61
CA GLU A 15 11.32 -12.16 -2.06
C GLU A 15 11.55 -13.13 -0.87
N GLU A 16 11.06 -12.78 0.32
CA GLU A 16 11.19 -13.57 1.55
C GLU A 16 9.91 -13.46 2.40
N GLU A 17 9.58 -14.55 3.11
CA GLU A 17 8.45 -14.59 4.06
C GLU A 17 8.82 -13.87 5.37
N LYS A 18 9.08 -12.56 5.28
CA LYS A 18 9.40 -11.74 6.45
C LYS A 18 8.96 -10.29 6.29
N ILE A 19 8.74 -9.64 7.40
CA ILE A 19 8.55 -8.18 7.43
C ILE A 19 9.92 -7.49 7.46
N VAL A 20 10.21 -6.68 6.46
CA VAL A 20 11.47 -5.93 6.39
C VAL A 20 11.59 -4.93 7.54
N GLY A 21 12.83 -4.70 7.99
CA GLY A 21 13.12 -3.74 9.06
C GLY A 21 12.78 -2.30 8.67
N LEU A 22 12.56 -1.47 9.70
CA LEU A 22 12.29 -0.06 9.50
C LEU A 22 13.49 0.67 8.91
N TRP A 23 13.24 1.60 7.99
CA TRP A 23 14.25 2.55 7.52
C TRP A 23 14.93 3.25 8.71
N PRO A 24 16.29 3.40 8.71
CA PRO A 24 17.21 3.24 7.58
C PRO A 24 17.81 1.83 7.37
N LYS A 25 17.31 0.77 8.04
CA LYS A 25 17.73 -0.60 7.73
C LYS A 25 17.47 -0.92 6.25
N LYS A 26 18.46 -1.56 5.61
CA LYS A 26 18.38 -1.99 4.21
C LYS A 26 18.40 -3.53 4.20
N GLU A 27 17.24 -4.12 4.08
CA GLU A 27 17.06 -5.58 4.07
C GLU A 27 16.54 -6.01 2.69
N TYR A 28 17.42 -5.98 1.70
CA TYR A 28 17.13 -6.46 0.36
C TYR A 28 18.36 -7.14 -0.25
N LYS A 29 18.12 -8.10 -1.14
CA LYS A 29 19.20 -8.78 -1.87
C LYS A 29 19.91 -7.79 -2.80
N LEU A 30 21.23 -7.84 -2.86
CA LEU A 30 22.04 -6.89 -3.62
C LEU A 30 21.69 -6.87 -5.12
N LEU A 31 21.33 -8.02 -5.68
CA LEU A 31 20.99 -8.20 -7.09
C LEU A 31 19.48 -8.21 -7.36
N SER A 32 18.65 -8.00 -6.36
CA SER A 32 17.19 -7.93 -6.56
C SER A 32 16.81 -6.74 -7.42
N ARG A 33 15.80 -6.93 -8.28
CA ARG A 33 15.17 -5.83 -9.02
C ARG A 33 14.35 -4.91 -8.11
N PHE A 34 13.90 -5.45 -6.96
CA PHE A 34 13.10 -4.75 -5.98
C PHE A 34 13.92 -4.41 -4.74
N LYS A 35 13.68 -3.22 -4.22
CA LYS A 35 14.26 -2.76 -2.95
C LYS A 35 13.12 -2.32 -2.03
N PRO A 36 12.61 -3.21 -1.19
CA PRO A 36 11.57 -2.86 -0.23
C PRO A 36 12.13 -1.95 0.86
N ILE A 37 11.43 -0.87 1.12
CA ILE A 37 11.75 0.13 2.15
C ILE A 37 10.51 0.34 2.99
N ARG A 38 10.56 -0.10 4.24
CA ARG A 38 9.50 0.11 5.21
C ARG A 38 9.76 1.40 6.00
N ILE A 39 8.86 2.39 5.90
CA ILE A 39 8.98 3.67 6.61
C ILE A 39 8.12 3.73 7.90
N GLY A 40 7.65 2.60 8.36
CA GLY A 40 6.78 2.45 9.53
C GLY A 40 5.29 2.51 9.20
N PRO A 41 4.44 2.38 10.21
CA PRO A 41 3.01 2.49 10.01
C PRO A 41 2.70 3.88 9.45
N SER A 42 2.04 3.91 8.30
CA SER A 42 1.72 5.14 7.59
C SER A 42 0.42 4.97 6.85
N THR A 43 -0.44 5.95 6.97
CA THR A 43 -1.69 6.01 6.23
C THR A 43 -1.49 6.79 4.94
N ALA A 44 -2.17 6.39 3.88
CA ALA A 44 -2.25 7.13 2.62
C ALA A 44 -2.80 8.55 2.87
N TYR A 45 -3.83 8.65 3.72
CA TYR A 45 -4.46 9.92 4.12
C TYR A 45 -3.48 10.96 4.71
N ASN A 46 -2.51 10.51 5.52
CA ASN A 46 -1.53 11.40 6.17
C ASN A 46 -0.15 11.42 5.51
N LEU A 47 0.00 10.81 4.33
CA LEU A 47 1.30 10.64 3.69
C LEU A 47 1.97 11.99 3.36
N TYR A 48 1.19 13.04 3.14
CA TYR A 48 1.70 14.39 2.92
C TYR A 48 2.64 14.89 4.03
N LYS A 49 2.45 14.41 5.27
CA LYS A 49 3.33 14.74 6.41
C LYS A 49 4.71 14.08 6.32
N LYS A 50 4.86 13.10 5.43
CA LYS A 50 6.09 12.32 5.25
C LYS A 50 6.79 12.58 3.91
N VAL A 51 6.38 13.57 3.14
CA VAL A 51 6.97 13.88 1.81
C VAL A 51 8.48 14.08 1.92
N ASN A 52 8.96 14.84 2.90
CA ASN A 52 10.40 15.05 3.10
C ASN A 52 11.15 13.75 3.43
N LEU A 53 10.54 12.85 4.20
CA LEU A 53 11.11 11.51 4.46
C LEU A 53 11.16 10.69 3.18
N LEU A 54 10.12 10.73 2.35
CA LEU A 54 10.09 10.02 1.06
C LEU A 54 11.19 10.54 0.13
N ASP A 55 11.39 11.86 0.07
CA ASP A 55 12.48 12.46 -0.71
C ASP A 55 13.86 12.03 -0.20
N ASP A 56 14.07 12.00 1.12
CA ASP A 56 15.32 11.54 1.73
C ASP A 56 15.58 10.07 1.41
N VAL A 57 14.59 9.20 1.56
CA VAL A 57 14.67 7.77 1.21
C VAL A 57 15.07 7.61 -0.26
N LEU A 58 14.36 8.28 -1.17
CA LEU A 58 14.61 8.18 -2.61
C LEU A 58 16.00 8.72 -2.98
N ASN A 59 16.42 9.84 -2.41
CA ASN A 59 17.75 10.40 -2.64
C ASN A 59 18.88 9.46 -2.18
N LYS A 60 18.64 8.63 -1.16
CA LYS A 60 19.62 7.68 -0.62
C LYS A 60 19.57 6.30 -1.27
N THR A 61 18.52 5.98 -2.02
CA THR A 61 18.30 4.62 -2.53
C THR A 61 18.24 4.52 -4.05
N LEU A 62 17.90 5.59 -4.76
CA LEU A 62 17.85 5.63 -6.21
C LEU A 62 19.17 6.11 -6.80
N TYR A 63 19.67 5.38 -7.79
CA TYR A 63 20.96 5.69 -8.40
C TYR A 63 20.85 6.11 -9.87
N PHE A 64 19.79 5.70 -10.59
CA PHE A 64 19.65 5.92 -12.02
C PHE A 64 18.31 6.60 -12.36
N SER A 65 18.28 7.40 -13.42
CA SER A 65 17.05 8.08 -13.91
C SER A 65 15.98 7.11 -14.47
N LYS A 66 16.36 5.86 -14.73
CA LYS A 66 15.43 4.80 -15.16
C LYS A 66 14.81 4.01 -13.99
N ASP A 67 15.17 4.35 -12.76
CA ASP A 67 14.64 3.69 -11.58
C ASP A 67 13.21 4.15 -11.32
N TYR A 68 12.41 3.23 -10.75
CA TYR A 68 11.03 3.50 -10.33
C TYR A 68 10.95 3.64 -8.82
N ALA A 69 10.11 4.57 -8.37
CA ALA A 69 9.59 4.57 -7.01
C ALA A 69 8.17 3.99 -7.02
N LEU A 70 7.97 2.85 -6.39
CA LEU A 70 6.68 2.19 -6.21
C LEU A 70 6.19 2.46 -4.79
N PHE A 71 5.07 3.18 -4.66
CA PHE A 71 4.48 3.54 -3.38
C PHE A 71 3.39 2.55 -3.00
N CYS A 72 3.47 1.98 -1.78
CA CYS A 72 2.63 0.88 -1.30
C CYS A 72 1.93 1.31 0.00
N PHE A 73 0.83 2.06 -0.09
CA PHE A 73 0.06 2.55 1.05
C PHE A 73 -1.44 2.40 0.79
N GLY A 74 -2.25 2.49 1.86
CA GLY A 74 -3.71 2.49 1.79
C GLY A 74 -4.36 1.33 2.54
N GLU A 75 -3.67 0.20 2.75
CA GLU A 75 -4.24 -0.93 3.50
C GLU A 75 -4.62 -0.53 4.93
N VAL A 76 -3.73 0.19 5.61
CA VAL A 76 -3.99 0.68 6.98
C VAL A 76 -5.20 1.62 7.02
N ASP A 77 -5.38 2.46 6.00
CA ASP A 77 -6.54 3.35 5.89
C ASP A 77 -7.83 2.55 5.78
N ILE A 78 -7.86 1.53 4.93
CA ILE A 78 -9.03 0.69 4.67
C ILE A 78 -9.37 -0.10 5.93
N ARG A 79 -8.41 -0.85 6.46
CA ARG A 79 -8.62 -1.76 7.58
C ARG A 79 -8.96 -1.05 8.89
N ALA A 80 -8.25 0.04 9.20
CA ALA A 80 -8.31 0.65 10.53
C ALA A 80 -9.10 1.97 10.57
N HIS A 81 -9.31 2.65 9.46
CA HIS A 81 -9.79 4.03 9.50
C HIS A 81 -11.06 4.30 8.69
N LEU A 82 -11.14 3.99 7.40
CA LEU A 82 -12.21 4.47 6.53
C LEU A 82 -13.60 4.06 7.00
N ILE A 83 -13.82 2.76 7.27
CA ILE A 83 -15.12 2.27 7.75
C ILE A 83 -15.44 2.85 9.14
N LYS A 84 -14.44 2.93 10.02
CA LYS A 84 -14.59 3.56 11.33
C LYS A 84 -15.02 5.01 11.21
N GLN A 85 -14.33 5.79 10.38
CA GLN A 85 -14.62 7.22 10.21
C GLN A 85 -15.99 7.45 9.55
N SER A 86 -16.38 6.59 8.61
CA SER A 86 -17.72 6.61 8.00
C SER A 86 -18.81 6.50 9.09
N LYS A 87 -18.68 5.52 9.98
CA LYS A 87 -19.64 5.33 11.09
C LYS A 87 -19.62 6.50 12.07
N LEU A 88 -18.44 6.99 12.48
CA LEU A 88 -18.31 8.08 13.44
C LEU A 88 -18.84 9.42 12.91
N GLN A 89 -18.66 9.70 11.62
CA GLN A 89 -19.05 10.96 11.00
C GLN A 89 -20.43 10.89 10.32
N ASN A 90 -21.07 9.73 10.31
CA ASN A 90 -22.29 9.46 9.55
C ASN A 90 -22.15 9.90 8.07
N LYS A 91 -21.03 9.55 7.45
CA LYS A 91 -20.71 9.87 6.06
C LYS A 91 -20.60 8.61 5.23
N ASP A 92 -20.92 8.71 3.95
CA ASP A 92 -20.71 7.63 2.99
C ASP A 92 -19.23 7.22 2.93
N VAL A 93 -18.95 5.92 3.02
CA VAL A 93 -17.58 5.39 3.04
C VAL A 93 -16.89 5.58 1.69
N GLY A 94 -17.62 5.55 0.59
CA GLY A 94 -17.10 5.80 -0.75
C GLY A 94 -16.57 7.23 -0.89
N LEU A 95 -17.32 8.23 -0.37
CA LEU A 95 -16.87 9.62 -0.36
C LEU A 95 -15.58 9.80 0.45
N LEU A 96 -15.50 9.21 1.64
CA LEU A 96 -14.28 9.27 2.46
C LEU A 96 -13.11 8.55 1.79
N THR A 97 -13.38 7.47 1.08
CA THR A 97 -12.37 6.74 0.30
C THR A 97 -11.81 7.62 -0.82
N LYS A 98 -12.66 8.27 -1.60
CA LYS A 98 -12.25 9.23 -2.64
C LYS A 98 -11.40 10.36 -2.09
N GLU A 99 -11.82 10.96 -0.98
CA GLU A 99 -11.04 12.00 -0.30
C GLU A 99 -9.65 11.50 0.09
N CYS A 100 -9.56 10.29 0.65
CA CYS A 100 -8.30 9.66 1.02
C CYS A 100 -7.38 9.46 -0.19
N VAL A 101 -7.92 8.95 -1.30
CA VAL A 101 -7.17 8.70 -2.54
C VAL A 101 -6.65 10.00 -3.15
N VAL A 102 -7.48 11.05 -3.20
CA VAL A 102 -7.06 12.38 -3.66
C VAL A 102 -5.86 12.88 -2.86
N ARG A 103 -5.92 12.80 -1.53
CA ARG A 103 -4.82 13.21 -0.64
C ARG A 103 -3.57 12.37 -0.86
N TYR A 104 -3.73 11.05 -1.10
CA TYR A 104 -2.62 10.15 -1.37
C TYR A 104 -1.89 10.53 -2.66
N VAL A 105 -2.63 10.66 -3.77
CA VAL A 105 -2.04 11.03 -5.07
C VAL A 105 -1.39 12.41 -5.00
N GLN A 106 -2.02 13.38 -4.32
CA GLN A 106 -1.42 14.69 -4.09
C GLN A 106 -0.10 14.60 -3.33
N ALA A 107 -0.02 13.79 -2.27
CA ALA A 107 1.23 13.57 -1.55
C ALA A 107 2.32 13.00 -2.46
N ILE A 108 1.99 12.00 -3.30
CA ILE A 108 2.95 11.42 -4.25
C ILE A 108 3.41 12.46 -5.30
N LYS A 109 2.55 13.36 -5.73
CA LYS A 109 2.93 14.46 -6.63
C LYS A 109 3.95 15.41 -6.00
N LEU A 110 3.83 15.67 -4.71
CA LEU A 110 4.74 16.54 -3.95
C LEU A 110 6.13 15.92 -3.74
N VAL A 111 6.27 14.60 -3.82
CA VAL A 111 7.56 13.91 -3.73
C VAL A 111 8.44 14.32 -4.90
N LYS A 112 9.58 14.96 -4.61
CA LYS A 112 10.51 15.52 -5.61
C LYS A 112 11.96 15.24 -5.22
N PRO A 113 12.43 13.99 -5.37
CA PRO A 113 13.85 13.70 -5.13
C PRO A 113 14.73 14.48 -6.10
N LYS A 114 16.00 14.64 -5.76
CA LYS A 114 16.98 15.40 -6.56
C LYS A 114 17.12 14.89 -8.00
N ARG A 115 16.84 13.59 -8.22
CA ARG A 115 16.88 12.98 -9.55
C ARG A 115 15.46 12.80 -10.08
N LYS A 116 15.27 13.04 -11.36
CA LYS A 116 14.00 12.70 -12.03
C LYS A 116 13.83 11.18 -12.03
N ILE A 117 12.69 10.72 -11.54
CA ILE A 117 12.32 9.31 -11.44
C ILE A 117 10.94 9.07 -12.03
N GLN A 118 10.64 7.83 -12.33
CA GLN A 118 9.28 7.40 -12.65
C GLN A 118 8.57 6.99 -11.37
N LYS A 119 7.32 7.41 -11.23
CA LYS A 119 6.48 7.10 -10.07
C LYS A 119 5.45 6.05 -10.44
N ALA A 120 5.22 5.13 -9.52
CA ALA A 120 4.16 4.15 -9.63
C ALA A 120 3.49 3.97 -8.26
N ILE A 121 2.23 3.59 -8.26
CA ILE A 121 1.49 3.23 -7.04
C ILE A 121 1.08 1.76 -7.16
N PHE A 122 1.39 0.99 -6.14
CA PHE A 122 0.85 -0.35 -5.92
C PHE A 122 -0.40 -0.21 -5.06
N GLY A 123 -1.53 -0.56 -5.63
CA GLY A 123 -2.83 -0.43 -4.97
C GLY A 123 -2.95 -1.33 -3.74
N PRO A 124 -3.76 -0.94 -2.75
CA PRO A 124 -4.05 -1.77 -1.60
C PRO A 124 -4.53 -3.16 -2.01
N ILE A 125 -4.04 -4.15 -1.27
CA ILE A 125 -4.38 -5.56 -1.47
C ILE A 125 -5.71 -5.92 -0.84
N ALA A 126 -6.23 -7.11 -1.15
CA ALA A 126 -7.40 -7.66 -0.48
C ALA A 126 -7.15 -7.76 1.04
N SER A 127 -8.17 -7.44 1.81
CA SER A 127 -8.07 -7.40 3.27
C SER A 127 -7.93 -8.80 3.85
N TRP A 128 -7.36 -8.87 5.05
CA TRP A 128 -7.20 -10.14 5.78
C TRP A 128 -8.51 -10.96 5.82
N SER A 129 -8.38 -12.28 5.77
CA SER A 129 -9.50 -13.23 5.87
C SER A 129 -9.87 -13.49 7.33
N LEU A 130 -11.16 -13.75 7.59
CA LEU A 130 -11.65 -14.11 8.93
C LEU A 130 -11.11 -15.45 9.45
N ASP A 131 -10.55 -16.28 8.58
CA ASP A 131 -9.98 -17.58 8.93
C ASP A 131 -8.68 -17.47 9.74
N LYS A 132 -8.09 -16.26 9.77
CA LYS A 132 -6.83 -15.98 10.48
C LYS A 132 -7.07 -14.96 11.59
N PRO A 133 -6.69 -15.26 12.85
CA PRO A 133 -6.82 -14.30 13.94
C PRO A 133 -5.96 -13.07 13.70
N TYR A 134 -6.51 -11.90 13.98
CA TYR A 134 -5.82 -10.62 13.91
C TYR A 134 -6.22 -9.71 15.07
N ASP A 135 -5.27 -9.39 15.94
CA ASP A 135 -5.50 -8.61 17.16
C ASP A 135 -5.35 -7.09 16.97
N GLY A 136 -4.95 -6.67 15.77
CA GLY A 136 -4.77 -5.24 15.46
C GLY A 136 -6.07 -4.50 15.15
N PRO A 137 -6.01 -3.17 15.05
CA PRO A 137 -7.19 -2.36 14.74
C PRO A 137 -7.74 -2.71 13.37
N SER A 138 -9.01 -3.14 13.35
CA SER A 138 -9.74 -3.50 12.16
C SER A 138 -11.23 -3.22 12.33
N TYR A 139 -11.87 -2.69 11.28
CA TYR A 139 -13.27 -2.33 11.28
C TYR A 139 -13.98 -2.90 10.05
N GLY A 140 -15.22 -3.31 10.25
CA GLY A 140 -16.04 -3.93 9.21
C GLY A 140 -15.71 -5.41 8.98
N THR A 141 -16.52 -6.06 8.16
CA THR A 141 -16.33 -7.43 7.68
C THR A 141 -15.25 -7.51 6.58
N ASN A 142 -14.80 -8.69 6.23
CA ASN A 142 -13.90 -8.88 5.08
C ASN A 142 -14.52 -8.32 3.79
N LEU A 143 -15.80 -8.61 3.52
CA LEU A 143 -16.50 -8.10 2.33
C LEU A 143 -16.62 -6.57 2.33
N GLU A 144 -16.94 -5.94 3.47
CA GLU A 144 -16.99 -4.48 3.56
C GLU A 144 -15.62 -3.86 3.27
N ARG A 145 -14.55 -4.42 3.81
CA ARG A 145 -13.19 -3.94 3.55
C ARG A 145 -12.78 -4.16 2.09
N ASN A 146 -13.10 -5.31 1.50
CA ASN A 146 -12.81 -5.58 0.09
C ASN A 146 -13.61 -4.65 -0.83
N PHE A 147 -14.85 -4.32 -0.48
CA PHE A 147 -15.61 -3.29 -1.20
C PHE A 147 -14.89 -1.92 -1.15
N VAL A 148 -14.44 -1.50 0.03
CA VAL A 148 -13.69 -0.24 0.18
C VAL A 148 -12.37 -0.29 -0.58
N THR A 149 -11.67 -1.44 -0.56
CA THR A 149 -10.43 -1.65 -1.34
C THR A 149 -10.68 -1.53 -2.84
N LYS A 150 -11.78 -2.10 -3.33
CA LYS A 150 -12.18 -1.98 -4.74
C LYS A 150 -12.39 -0.52 -5.13
N VAL A 151 -13.18 0.22 -4.35
CA VAL A 151 -13.41 1.66 -4.59
C VAL A 151 -12.10 2.44 -4.54
N PHE A 152 -11.25 2.15 -3.57
CA PHE A 152 -9.93 2.79 -3.42
C PHE A 152 -9.05 2.58 -4.66
N ASN A 153 -8.97 1.35 -5.16
CA ASN A 153 -8.19 1.01 -6.34
C ASN A 153 -8.75 1.63 -7.62
N GLN A 154 -10.07 1.65 -7.79
CA GLN A 154 -10.72 2.31 -8.93
C GLN A 154 -10.43 3.81 -8.97
N GLU A 155 -10.54 4.50 -7.85
CA GLU A 155 -10.21 5.93 -7.76
C GLU A 155 -8.71 6.19 -7.95
N LEU A 156 -7.83 5.28 -7.47
CA LEU A 156 -6.39 5.36 -7.73
C LEU A 156 -6.09 5.24 -9.23
N GLU A 157 -6.71 4.28 -9.92
CA GLU A 157 -6.49 4.07 -11.35
C GLU A 157 -6.80 5.35 -12.14
N ILE A 158 -7.98 5.94 -11.90
CA ILE A 158 -8.41 7.20 -12.54
C ILE A 158 -7.41 8.33 -12.26
N LEU A 159 -7.11 8.59 -10.98
CA LEU A 159 -6.24 9.71 -10.61
C LEU A 159 -4.77 9.48 -11.01
N CYS A 160 -4.31 8.25 -11.06
CA CYS A 160 -2.97 7.92 -11.55
C CYS A 160 -2.84 8.20 -13.05
N GLU A 161 -3.85 7.80 -13.86
CA GLU A 161 -3.90 8.09 -15.28
C GLU A 161 -3.88 9.60 -15.56
N GLU A 162 -4.72 10.37 -14.86
CA GLU A 162 -4.78 11.83 -14.97
C GLU A 162 -3.47 12.54 -14.60
N ASN A 163 -2.59 11.91 -13.82
CA ASN A 163 -1.37 12.52 -13.28
C ASN A 163 -0.06 11.87 -13.78
N ASP A 164 -0.11 11.04 -14.83
CA ASP A 164 1.05 10.33 -15.39
C ASP A 164 1.82 9.51 -14.34
N ILE A 165 1.09 8.86 -13.44
CA ILE A 165 1.60 7.93 -12.43
C ILE A 165 1.16 6.53 -12.85
N LYS A 166 2.08 5.57 -12.89
CA LYS A 166 1.71 4.18 -13.18
C LYS A 166 0.93 3.58 -12.02
N PHE A 167 -0.19 2.92 -12.32
CA PHE A 167 -0.96 2.16 -11.34
C PHE A 167 -0.81 0.67 -11.58
N ILE A 168 -0.65 -0.09 -10.48
CA ILE A 168 -0.54 -1.56 -10.49
C ILE A 168 -1.42 -2.09 -9.37
N SER A 169 -2.33 -3.00 -9.69
CA SER A 169 -3.15 -3.68 -8.70
C SER A 169 -3.22 -5.18 -9.01
N ILE A 170 -3.13 -5.98 -7.96
CA ILE A 170 -3.38 -7.43 -7.99
C ILE A 170 -4.64 -7.79 -7.19
N PHE A 171 -5.39 -6.80 -6.72
CA PHE A 171 -6.52 -6.96 -5.81
C PHE A 171 -7.52 -8.03 -6.26
N GLU A 172 -7.99 -7.94 -7.50
CA GLU A 172 -9.01 -8.85 -8.03
C GLU A 172 -8.51 -10.31 -8.08
N SER A 173 -7.19 -10.52 -8.29
CA SER A 173 -6.58 -11.84 -8.33
C SER A 173 -6.49 -12.51 -6.95
N LEU A 174 -6.65 -11.73 -5.88
CA LEU A 174 -6.59 -12.20 -4.50
C LEU A 174 -7.94 -12.63 -3.94
N LEU A 175 -9.03 -12.48 -4.73
CA LEU A 175 -10.39 -12.74 -4.27
C LEU A 175 -10.87 -14.14 -4.65
N ASN A 176 -11.73 -14.69 -3.79
CA ASN A 176 -12.61 -15.79 -4.11
C ASN A 176 -13.78 -15.31 -4.98
N LYS A 177 -14.54 -16.24 -5.59
CA LYS A 177 -15.71 -15.92 -6.41
C LYS A 177 -16.81 -15.14 -5.68
N ASP A 178 -16.89 -15.26 -4.38
CA ASP A 178 -17.86 -14.58 -3.51
C ASP A 178 -17.39 -13.19 -3.04
N GLY A 179 -16.20 -12.73 -3.50
CA GLY A 179 -15.63 -11.45 -3.13
C GLY A 179 -14.85 -11.44 -1.80
N THR A 180 -14.78 -12.57 -1.11
CA THR A 180 -13.93 -12.72 0.07
C THR A 180 -12.46 -12.88 -0.34
N THR A 181 -11.54 -12.61 0.58
CA THR A 181 -10.11 -12.79 0.33
C THR A 181 -9.73 -14.25 0.33
N ASN A 182 -9.01 -14.71 -0.66
CA ASN A 182 -8.46 -16.06 -0.72
C ASN A 182 -7.23 -16.15 0.23
N SER A 183 -7.40 -16.88 1.33
CA SER A 183 -6.41 -16.99 2.39
C SER A 183 -5.08 -17.65 1.98
N ILE A 184 -5.04 -18.34 0.82
CA ILE A 184 -3.80 -18.98 0.33
C ILE A 184 -2.70 -17.95 -0.02
N TYR A 185 -3.08 -16.70 -0.27
CA TYR A 185 -2.16 -15.61 -0.59
C TYR A 185 -1.73 -14.80 0.63
N LEU A 186 -2.28 -15.09 1.81
CA LEU A 186 -1.95 -14.36 3.03
C LEU A 186 -0.86 -15.08 3.82
N ASP A 187 -0.05 -14.27 4.54
CA ASP A 187 1.05 -14.76 5.35
C ASP A 187 0.55 -15.66 6.51
N ASP A 188 1.40 -16.63 6.89
CA ASP A 188 1.22 -17.46 8.09
C ASP A 188 2.02 -16.93 9.29
N MET A 189 2.71 -15.80 9.14
CA MET A 189 3.65 -15.22 10.10
C MET A 189 2.96 -14.42 11.22
N GLY A 190 1.79 -14.83 11.65
CA GLY A 190 1.15 -14.36 12.88
C GLY A 190 0.02 -13.35 12.72
N ALA A 191 -0.07 -12.60 11.64
CA ALA A 191 -1.15 -11.62 11.48
C ALA A 191 -2.14 -11.95 10.35
N GLY A 192 -1.71 -12.70 9.33
CA GLY A 192 -2.57 -13.04 8.18
C GLY A 192 -3.06 -11.82 7.39
N ILE A 193 -2.38 -10.68 7.51
CA ILE A 193 -2.77 -9.43 6.87
C ILE A 193 -1.84 -9.05 5.72
N HIS A 194 -0.68 -9.66 5.62
CA HIS A 194 0.28 -9.42 4.55
C HIS A 194 0.17 -10.49 3.48
N LEU A 195 0.65 -10.19 2.29
CA LEU A 195 0.81 -11.20 1.25
C LEU A 195 2.01 -12.10 1.55
N ASN A 196 1.85 -13.38 1.26
CA ASN A 196 2.95 -14.32 1.17
C ASN A 196 3.58 -14.29 -0.24
N GLN A 197 4.64 -15.08 -0.47
CA GLN A 197 5.35 -15.11 -1.76
C GLN A 197 4.63 -15.93 -2.85
N LYS A 198 3.38 -16.39 -2.61
CA LYS A 198 2.54 -17.04 -3.63
C LYS A 198 1.62 -16.05 -4.35
N ALA A 199 1.48 -14.84 -3.80
CA ALA A 199 0.70 -13.75 -4.40
C ALA A 199 1.49 -13.07 -5.58
#